data_248cc2745f9fed2e10fb392de13f4151
#
_entry.id   248cc2745f9fed2e10fb392de13f4151
#
_cell.length_a   1.000
_cell.length_b   1.000
_cell.length_c   1.000
_cell.angle_alpha   90.00
_cell.angle_beta   90.00
_cell.angle_gamma   90.00
#
_symmetry.space_group_name_H-M   'P 1'
#
loop_
_entity.id
_entity.type
_entity.pdbx_description
1 polymer ?
#
loop_
_entity_poly.entity_id
_entity_poly.type
_entity_poly.pdbx_seq_one_letter_code
_entity_poly.pdbx_strand_id
1 'polypeptide(L)'
;MLRMKKVLKGIIRGLDHIVNFIALSLILAAMFLSGYMLWDSHQVYQTADAKNYEAYIPTEKSTKSFEELQKINPDVIGWIRVNDTNINYPLVQTDNDDTYMNTDAEGNYSLSGAIFLHCANKPDFSDFDNIIYGHHMEKHMMFGDIGEFTKEQYFNEHPYGNLFFDGKDHGIEFYALMQVDAYNETIFNVCLDTPEAKQEYLQEIENNVLYKRDMNITEDDLKCYNKVVTEVANKI
;
A
#
# COMPACT_ATOMS: atom_id res chain seq x y z
N MET A 1 -53.41 19.47 48.05
CA MET A 1 -53.06 18.27 47.28
C MET A 1 -53.07 18.46 45.77
N LEU A 2 -54.12 19.03 45.17
CA LEU A 2 -54.20 19.26 43.71
C LEU A 2 -53.14 20.24 43.15
N ARG A 3 -52.79 21.28 43.86
CA ARG A 3 -51.80 22.31 43.45
C ARG A 3 -50.38 21.73 43.39
N MET A 4 -50.02 20.81 44.30
CA MET A 4 -48.73 20.14 44.38
C MET A 4 -48.55 19.14 43.23
N LYS A 5 -49.61 18.39 42.85
CA LYS A 5 -49.62 17.49 41.68
C LYS A 5 -49.42 18.25 40.38
N LYS A 6 -49.98 19.48 40.25
CA LYS A 6 -49.86 20.32 39.05
C LYS A 6 -48.42 20.87 38.88
N VAL A 7 -47.79 21.25 39.98
CA VAL A 7 -46.38 21.70 40.01
C VAL A 7 -45.45 20.52 39.66
N LEU A 8 -45.62 19.37 40.26
CA LEU A 8 -44.84 18.18 39.99
C LEU A 8 -44.92 17.74 38.52
N LYS A 9 -46.13 17.77 37.94
CA LYS A 9 -46.35 17.47 36.53
C LYS A 9 -45.67 18.48 35.60
N GLY A 10 -45.56 19.74 35.99
CA GLY A 10 -44.82 20.80 35.29
C GLY A 10 -43.31 20.53 35.30
N ILE A 11 -42.77 20.18 36.47
CA ILE A 11 -41.34 19.82 36.62
C ILE A 11 -40.96 18.59 35.79
N ILE A 12 -41.78 17.54 35.85
CA ILE A 12 -41.54 16.31 35.03
C ILE A 12 -41.51 16.63 33.54
N ARG A 13 -42.46 17.40 33.02
CA ARG A 13 -42.46 17.83 31.61
C ARG A 13 -41.24 18.66 31.25
N GLY A 14 -40.79 19.55 32.15
CA GLY A 14 -39.56 20.32 31.91
C GLY A 14 -38.32 19.43 31.84
N LEU A 15 -38.21 18.44 32.73
CA LEU A 15 -37.15 17.46 32.70
C LEU A 15 -37.20 16.59 31.41
N ASP A 16 -38.39 16.13 30.99
CA ASP A 16 -38.56 15.39 29.75
C ASP A 16 -38.08 16.18 28.52
N HIS A 17 -38.39 17.49 28.46
CA HIS A 17 -37.90 18.35 27.37
C HIS A 17 -36.38 18.49 27.39
N ILE A 18 -35.76 18.63 28.56
CA ILE A 18 -34.30 18.73 28.70
C ILE A 18 -33.65 17.39 28.25
N VAL A 19 -34.15 16.27 28.72
CA VAL A 19 -33.63 14.92 28.35
C VAL A 19 -33.77 14.71 26.85
N ASN A 20 -34.96 15.02 26.29
CA ASN A 20 -35.15 14.87 24.84
C ASN A 20 -34.24 15.80 24.02
N PHE A 21 -34.03 17.04 24.50
CA PHE A 21 -33.10 17.98 23.85
C PHE A 21 -31.66 17.46 23.88
N ILE A 22 -31.19 16.95 25.02
CA ILE A 22 -29.88 16.37 25.17
C ILE A 22 -29.74 15.12 24.26
N ALA A 23 -30.72 14.23 24.28
CA ALA A 23 -30.73 13.03 23.44
C ALA A 23 -30.67 13.38 21.94
N LEU A 24 -31.49 14.34 21.49
CA LEU A 24 -31.47 14.80 20.10
C LEU A 24 -30.14 15.43 19.73
N SER A 25 -29.55 16.23 20.61
CA SER A 25 -28.25 16.87 20.40
C SER A 25 -27.15 15.83 20.25
N LEU A 26 -27.15 14.76 21.07
CA LEU A 26 -26.19 13.67 20.98
C LEU A 26 -26.35 12.86 19.68
N ILE A 27 -27.59 12.61 19.25
CA ILE A 27 -27.87 11.93 17.98
C ILE A 27 -27.36 12.76 16.81
N LEU A 28 -27.64 14.06 16.78
CA LEU A 28 -27.15 14.96 15.74
C LEU A 28 -25.64 15.05 15.70
N ALA A 29 -24.98 15.11 16.86
CA ALA A 29 -23.53 15.10 16.95
C ALA A 29 -22.92 13.78 16.44
N ALA A 30 -23.54 12.64 16.78
CA ALA A 30 -23.12 11.33 16.28
C ALA A 30 -23.29 11.21 14.75
N MET A 31 -24.40 11.70 14.20
CA MET A 31 -24.65 11.74 12.76
C MET A 31 -23.63 12.62 12.03
N PHE A 32 -23.33 13.79 12.58
CA PHE A 32 -22.33 14.68 12.01
C PHE A 32 -20.93 14.05 12.02
N LEU A 33 -20.54 13.44 13.13
CA LEU A 33 -19.26 12.75 13.26
C LEU A 33 -19.15 11.58 12.29
N SER A 34 -20.21 10.78 12.16
CA SER A 34 -20.26 9.67 11.18
C SER A 34 -20.16 10.17 9.75
N GLY A 35 -20.86 11.26 9.41
CA GLY A 35 -20.76 11.88 8.10
C GLY A 35 -19.36 12.41 7.80
N TYR A 36 -18.71 13.02 8.78
CA TYR A 36 -17.31 13.46 8.67
C TYR A 36 -16.35 12.28 8.44
N MET A 37 -16.47 11.19 9.20
CA MET A 37 -15.63 10.00 9.04
C MET A 37 -15.79 9.37 7.66
N LEU A 38 -17.01 9.29 7.12
CA LEU A 38 -17.26 8.79 5.78
C LEU A 38 -16.64 9.69 4.69
N TRP A 39 -16.71 11.00 4.87
CA TRP A 39 -16.09 11.96 3.97
C TRP A 39 -14.57 11.87 4.01
N ASP A 40 -13.98 11.80 5.19
CA ASP A 40 -12.54 11.64 5.40
C ASP A 40 -12.02 10.35 4.76
N SER A 41 -12.69 9.21 5.04
CA SER A 41 -12.38 7.93 4.40
C SER A 41 -12.45 8.01 2.88
N HIS A 42 -13.47 8.70 2.33
CA HIS A 42 -13.59 8.90 0.88
C HIS A 42 -12.38 9.64 0.29
N GLN A 43 -11.89 10.68 0.98
CA GLN A 43 -10.71 11.44 0.55
C GLN A 43 -9.46 10.56 0.48
N VAL A 44 -9.23 9.69 1.49
CA VAL A 44 -8.10 8.75 1.49
C VAL A 44 -8.13 7.84 0.26
N TYR A 45 -9.31 7.30 -0.10
CA TYR A 45 -9.43 6.47 -1.31
C TYR A 45 -9.27 7.26 -2.60
N GLN A 46 -9.66 8.53 -2.63
CA GLN A 46 -9.45 9.37 -3.81
C GLN A 46 -7.96 9.65 -4.04
N THR A 47 -7.17 9.88 -3.00
CA THR A 47 -5.71 10.08 -3.12
C THR A 47 -4.96 8.80 -3.49
N ALA A 48 -5.49 7.63 -3.10
CA ALA A 48 -4.90 6.32 -3.39
C ALA A 48 -5.14 5.82 -4.82
N ASP A 49 -6.03 6.44 -5.61
CA ASP A 49 -6.41 5.94 -6.93
C ASP A 49 -5.26 6.07 -7.94
N ALA A 50 -4.85 4.94 -8.53
CA ALA A 50 -3.83 4.88 -9.58
C ALA A 50 -4.13 5.79 -10.78
N LYS A 51 -5.41 6.11 -11.02
CA LYS A 51 -5.84 7.02 -12.08
C LYS A 51 -5.29 8.43 -11.95
N ASN A 52 -4.95 8.86 -10.73
CA ASN A 52 -4.33 10.17 -10.50
C ASN A 52 -3.00 10.30 -11.25
N TYR A 53 -2.35 9.17 -11.54
CA TYR A 53 -1.05 9.11 -12.19
C TYR A 53 -1.11 8.69 -13.65
N GLU A 54 -2.30 8.46 -14.24
CA GLU A 54 -2.43 7.99 -15.64
C GLU A 54 -1.70 8.88 -16.66
N ALA A 55 -1.66 10.19 -16.41
CA ALA A 55 -0.99 11.15 -17.28
C ALA A 55 0.55 10.97 -17.32
N TYR A 56 1.12 10.32 -16.29
CA TYR A 56 2.57 10.18 -16.11
C TYR A 56 3.10 8.79 -16.49
N ILE A 57 2.24 7.86 -16.91
CA ILE A 57 2.64 6.49 -17.22
C ILE A 57 3.73 6.48 -18.31
N PRO A 58 4.92 5.90 -18.03
CA PRO A 58 5.96 5.76 -19.05
C PRO A 58 5.50 4.77 -20.13
N THR A 59 5.83 5.09 -21.38
CA THR A 59 5.58 4.20 -22.51
C THR A 59 6.87 3.97 -23.28
N GLU A 60 7.00 2.84 -23.97
CA GLU A 60 8.17 2.51 -24.80
C GLU A 60 8.50 3.62 -25.84
N LYS A 61 7.51 4.41 -26.23
CA LYS A 61 7.66 5.47 -27.24
C LYS A 61 7.93 6.85 -26.66
N SER A 62 7.66 7.07 -25.36
CA SER A 62 7.84 8.37 -24.73
C SER A 62 7.94 8.25 -23.20
N THR A 63 9.02 8.78 -22.67
CA THR A 63 9.25 8.97 -21.23
C THR A 63 8.90 10.37 -20.75
N LYS A 64 8.46 11.26 -21.64
CA LYS A 64 8.26 12.68 -21.32
C LYS A 64 7.26 12.91 -20.19
N SER A 65 6.19 12.15 -20.15
CA SER A 65 5.19 12.22 -19.09
C SER A 65 5.76 11.80 -17.73
N PHE A 66 6.57 10.76 -17.71
CA PHE A 66 7.28 10.30 -16.53
C PHE A 66 8.30 11.35 -16.03
N GLU A 67 9.06 11.97 -16.95
CA GLU A 67 9.99 13.07 -16.65
C GLU A 67 9.26 14.30 -16.08
N GLU A 68 7.99 14.53 -16.42
CA GLU A 68 7.17 15.59 -15.82
C GLU A 68 6.87 15.29 -14.35
N LEU A 69 6.55 14.06 -14.00
CA LEU A 69 6.38 13.65 -12.60
C LEU A 69 7.69 13.79 -11.81
N GLN A 70 8.83 13.42 -12.41
CA GLN A 70 10.15 13.59 -11.78
C GLN A 70 10.52 15.06 -11.53
N LYS A 71 9.97 16.00 -12.29
CA LYS A 71 10.13 17.45 -12.02
C LYS A 71 9.29 17.91 -10.84
N ILE A 72 8.13 17.28 -10.60
CA ILE A 72 7.27 17.54 -9.46
C ILE A 72 7.92 16.94 -8.21
N ASN A 73 8.31 15.67 -8.29
CA ASN A 73 8.97 14.96 -7.21
C ASN A 73 10.22 14.23 -7.71
N PRO A 74 11.43 14.74 -7.39
CA PRO A 74 12.70 14.11 -7.81
C PRO A 74 12.95 12.72 -7.24
N ASP A 75 12.23 12.33 -6.18
CA ASP A 75 12.34 11.01 -5.55
C ASP A 75 11.65 9.90 -6.38
N VAL A 76 10.98 10.24 -7.47
CA VAL A 76 10.40 9.27 -8.40
C VAL A 76 11.51 8.59 -9.20
N ILE A 77 11.73 7.30 -8.93
CA ILE A 77 12.82 6.50 -9.54
C ILE A 77 12.31 5.53 -10.60
N GLY A 78 11.03 5.19 -10.60
CA GLY A 78 10.49 4.16 -11.48
C GLY A 78 8.97 4.08 -11.49
N TRP A 79 8.50 2.99 -12.06
CA TRP A 79 7.07 2.68 -12.16
C TRP A 79 6.84 1.19 -12.04
N ILE A 80 5.85 0.78 -11.25
CA ILE A 80 5.46 -0.63 -11.13
C ILE A 80 4.06 -0.86 -11.69
N ARG A 81 3.91 -1.95 -12.45
CA ARG A 81 2.62 -2.42 -12.94
C ARG A 81 2.52 -3.93 -12.81
N VAL A 82 1.41 -4.42 -12.28
CA VAL A 82 1.06 -5.85 -12.28
C VAL A 82 -0.06 -6.07 -13.28
N ASN A 83 0.15 -6.96 -14.24
CA ASN A 83 -0.79 -7.18 -15.33
C ASN A 83 -2.14 -7.67 -14.81
N ASP A 84 -3.20 -7.17 -15.42
CA ASP A 84 -4.60 -7.52 -15.11
C ASP A 84 -5.03 -7.23 -13.65
N THR A 85 -4.34 -6.28 -13.00
CA THR A 85 -4.67 -5.76 -11.67
C THR A 85 -4.76 -4.24 -11.67
N ASN A 86 -5.14 -3.65 -10.52
CA ASN A 86 -5.13 -2.19 -10.35
C ASN A 86 -3.76 -1.64 -9.91
N ILE A 87 -2.75 -2.48 -9.73
CA ILE A 87 -1.40 -2.04 -9.36
C ILE A 87 -0.73 -1.43 -10.59
N ASN A 88 -0.71 -0.10 -10.62
CA ASN A 88 -0.11 0.70 -11.70
C ASN A 88 0.29 2.07 -11.15
N TYR A 89 1.44 2.14 -10.49
CA TYR A 89 1.85 3.28 -9.68
C TYR A 89 3.28 3.73 -9.96
N PRO A 90 3.57 5.04 -9.75
CA PRO A 90 4.95 5.50 -9.63
C PRO A 90 5.63 4.81 -8.46
N LEU A 91 6.93 4.62 -8.60
CA LEU A 91 7.81 4.11 -7.55
C LEU A 91 8.75 5.22 -7.10
N VAL A 92 8.79 5.47 -5.80
CA VAL A 92 9.62 6.51 -5.20
C VAL A 92 10.68 5.90 -4.29
N GLN A 93 11.73 6.68 -3.97
CA GLN A 93 12.74 6.31 -2.97
C GLN A 93 13.34 7.56 -2.34
N THR A 94 13.58 7.52 -1.03
CA THR A 94 14.33 8.54 -0.30
C THR A 94 15.31 7.88 0.67
N ASP A 95 15.98 8.66 1.51
CA ASP A 95 17.00 8.21 2.46
C ASP A 95 16.43 7.52 3.73
N ASN A 96 15.11 7.37 3.81
CA ASN A 96 14.42 6.67 4.89
C ASN A 96 13.10 6.06 4.40
N ASP A 97 12.60 5.06 5.11
CA ASP A 97 11.36 4.35 4.75
C ASP A 97 10.08 5.01 5.33
N ASP A 98 10.21 6.01 6.20
CA ASP A 98 9.06 6.62 6.88
C ASP A 98 8.37 7.69 6.02
N THR A 99 9.11 8.40 5.17
CA THR A 99 8.61 9.53 4.38
C THR A 99 7.39 9.15 3.54
N TYR A 100 7.49 8.07 2.78
CA TYR A 100 6.46 7.65 1.84
C TYR A 100 5.38 6.74 2.45
N MET A 101 5.43 6.50 3.75
CA MET A 101 4.29 5.90 4.47
C MET A 101 3.08 6.84 4.52
N ASN A 102 3.30 8.17 4.51
CA ASN A 102 2.25 9.18 4.59
C ASN A 102 2.42 10.32 3.58
N THR A 103 3.12 10.06 2.47
CA THR A 103 3.35 11.03 1.39
C THR A 103 3.07 10.34 0.06
N ASP A 104 2.30 10.98 -0.83
CA ASP A 104 2.02 10.46 -2.16
C ASP A 104 3.22 10.64 -3.12
N ALA A 105 3.13 10.07 -4.31
CA ALA A 105 4.20 10.16 -5.29
C ALA A 105 4.43 11.57 -5.89
N GLU A 106 3.54 12.53 -5.65
CA GLU A 106 3.73 13.94 -6.00
C GLU A 106 4.36 14.74 -4.85
N GLY A 107 4.57 14.13 -3.68
CA GLY A 107 5.14 14.77 -2.50
C GLY A 107 4.13 15.43 -1.58
N ASN A 108 2.82 15.19 -1.76
CA ASN A 108 1.78 15.71 -0.90
C ASN A 108 1.48 14.76 0.26
N TYR A 109 1.00 15.29 1.39
CA TYR A 109 0.53 14.45 2.49
C TYR A 109 -0.64 13.56 2.05
N SER A 110 -0.52 12.25 2.27
CA SER A 110 -1.55 11.27 1.97
C SER A 110 -1.47 10.08 2.93
N LEU A 111 -2.59 9.72 3.55
CA LEU A 111 -2.66 8.54 4.42
C LEU A 111 -2.49 7.21 3.66
N SER A 112 -2.65 7.22 2.34
CA SER A 112 -2.37 6.06 1.50
C SER A 112 -0.89 5.89 1.19
N GLY A 113 -0.05 6.89 1.49
CA GLY A 113 1.35 6.88 1.14
C GLY A 113 1.61 6.75 -0.36
N ALA A 114 2.79 6.26 -0.72
CA ALA A 114 3.18 5.89 -2.06
C ALA A 114 3.71 4.44 -2.09
N ILE A 115 3.97 3.93 -3.29
CA ILE A 115 4.76 2.71 -3.47
C ILE A 115 6.23 3.12 -3.47
N PHE A 116 7.06 2.53 -2.62
CA PHE A 116 8.45 2.97 -2.48
C PHE A 116 9.45 1.82 -2.35
N LEU A 117 10.65 2.05 -2.84
CA LEU A 117 11.80 1.16 -2.69
C LEU A 117 12.46 1.41 -1.33
N HIS A 118 12.87 0.35 -0.65
CA HIS A 118 13.60 0.44 0.63
C HIS A 118 14.80 1.38 0.53
N CYS A 119 14.99 2.24 1.51
CA CYS A 119 15.99 3.31 1.50
C CYS A 119 17.44 2.82 1.33
N ALA A 120 17.76 1.61 1.79
CA ALA A 120 19.10 1.03 1.65
C ALA A 120 19.33 0.30 0.31
N ASN A 121 18.30 0.10 -0.51
CA ASN A 121 18.45 -0.47 -1.84
C ASN A 121 18.99 0.56 -2.84
N LYS A 122 19.66 0.09 -3.86
CA LYS A 122 20.10 0.92 -4.97
C LYS A 122 18.96 1.21 -5.94
N PRO A 123 18.80 2.46 -6.39
CA PRO A 123 17.71 2.84 -7.30
C PRO A 123 17.80 2.22 -8.69
N ASP A 124 18.91 1.59 -9.03
CA ASP A 124 19.12 0.85 -10.29
C ASP A 124 18.75 -0.64 -10.17
N PHE A 125 18.20 -1.07 -9.03
CA PHE A 125 17.79 -2.44 -8.73
C PHE A 125 18.90 -3.48 -8.91
N SER A 126 20.16 -3.08 -8.74
CA SER A 126 21.32 -3.97 -8.89
C SER A 126 21.61 -4.82 -7.64
N ASP A 127 20.89 -4.61 -6.54
CA ASP A 127 21.02 -5.44 -5.35
C ASP A 127 20.41 -6.82 -5.58
N PHE A 128 20.85 -7.79 -4.79
CA PHE A 128 20.30 -9.15 -4.83
C PHE A 128 18.82 -9.19 -4.42
N ASP A 129 18.46 -8.45 -3.38
CA ASP A 129 17.08 -8.27 -2.90
C ASP A 129 16.71 -6.79 -2.94
N ASN A 130 15.64 -6.46 -3.64
CA ASN A 130 15.10 -5.11 -3.75
C ASN A 130 13.68 -5.12 -3.17
N ILE A 131 13.50 -4.44 -2.04
CA ILE A 131 12.23 -4.47 -1.31
C ILE A 131 11.40 -3.26 -1.72
N ILE A 132 10.23 -3.52 -2.30
CA ILE A 132 9.26 -2.48 -2.65
C ILE A 132 8.08 -2.58 -1.68
N TYR A 133 7.81 -1.47 -0.98
CA TYR A 133 6.74 -1.34 -0.02
C TYR A 133 5.52 -0.64 -0.61
N GLY A 134 4.35 -0.97 -0.09
CA GLY A 134 3.11 -0.29 -0.40
C GLY A 134 2.00 -0.69 0.55
N HIS A 135 1.09 0.23 0.87
CA HIS A 135 -0.05 -0.08 1.71
C HIS A 135 -0.99 -1.10 1.05
N HIS A 136 -1.41 -2.09 1.84
CA HIS A 136 -2.55 -2.94 1.45
C HIS A 136 -3.84 -2.21 1.79
N MET A 137 -4.59 -1.77 0.78
CA MET A 137 -5.84 -1.05 0.97
C MET A 137 -7.03 -1.81 0.40
N GLU A 138 -8.19 -1.64 1.02
CA GLU A 138 -9.46 -2.12 0.45
C GLU A 138 -9.72 -1.49 -0.92
N LYS A 139 -10.71 -2.01 -1.64
CA LYS A 139 -11.14 -1.56 -2.97
C LYS A 139 -10.03 -1.65 -4.03
N HIS A 140 -9.11 -2.60 -3.85
CA HIS A 140 -8.03 -2.87 -4.82
C HIS A 140 -7.10 -1.67 -5.06
N MET A 141 -6.88 -0.82 -4.06
CA MET A 141 -6.00 0.33 -4.16
C MET A 141 -4.62 0.04 -3.60
N MET A 142 -3.63 0.78 -4.06
CA MET A 142 -2.22 0.55 -3.74
C MET A 142 -1.85 -0.92 -4.00
N PHE A 143 -1.34 -1.65 -3.00
CA PHE A 143 -1.09 -3.09 -3.09
C PHE A 143 -2.27 -3.97 -2.64
N GLY A 144 -3.48 -3.42 -2.60
CA GLY A 144 -4.69 -4.17 -2.20
C GLY A 144 -4.95 -5.43 -3.01
N ASP A 145 -4.62 -5.45 -4.30
CA ASP A 145 -4.77 -6.64 -5.16
C ASP A 145 -3.84 -7.79 -4.77
N ILE A 146 -2.74 -7.53 -4.04
CA ILE A 146 -1.86 -8.61 -3.56
C ILE A 146 -2.62 -9.58 -2.64
N GLY A 147 -3.62 -9.11 -1.91
CA GLY A 147 -4.50 -9.99 -1.13
C GLY A 147 -5.23 -11.05 -1.96
N GLU A 148 -5.53 -10.77 -3.23
CA GLU A 148 -6.18 -11.72 -4.14
C GLU A 148 -5.25 -12.87 -4.53
N PHE A 149 -3.94 -12.66 -4.52
CA PHE A 149 -2.93 -13.69 -4.79
C PHE A 149 -2.93 -14.82 -3.75
N THR A 150 -3.56 -14.64 -2.59
CA THR A 150 -3.80 -15.72 -1.62
C THR A 150 -4.76 -16.79 -2.14
N LYS A 151 -5.43 -16.53 -3.26
CA LYS A 151 -6.22 -17.52 -4.00
C LYS A 151 -5.34 -18.14 -5.07
N GLU A 152 -5.11 -19.44 -5.00
CA GLU A 152 -4.20 -20.17 -5.91
C GLU A 152 -4.52 -19.93 -7.40
N GLN A 153 -5.79 -19.91 -7.75
CA GLN A 153 -6.22 -19.61 -9.11
C GLN A 153 -5.76 -18.22 -9.56
N TYR A 154 -5.97 -17.20 -8.71
CA TYR A 154 -5.57 -15.83 -9.01
C TYR A 154 -4.04 -15.70 -9.14
N PHE A 155 -3.28 -16.30 -8.23
CA PHE A 155 -1.82 -16.38 -8.33
C PHE A 155 -1.39 -16.96 -9.67
N ASN A 156 -2.00 -18.07 -10.13
CA ASN A 156 -1.67 -18.73 -11.37
C ASN A 156 -2.04 -17.92 -12.63
N GLU A 157 -3.12 -17.17 -12.58
CA GLU A 157 -3.61 -16.36 -13.71
C GLU A 157 -2.85 -15.03 -13.88
N HIS A 158 -2.16 -14.53 -12.84
CA HIS A 158 -1.47 -13.24 -12.84
C HIS A 158 0.06 -13.42 -12.63
N PRO A 159 0.76 -14.06 -13.59
CA PRO A 159 2.18 -14.36 -13.40
C PRO A 159 3.12 -13.19 -13.66
N TYR A 160 2.68 -12.14 -14.37
CA TYR A 160 3.57 -11.14 -14.93
C TYR A 160 3.23 -9.72 -14.51
N GLY A 161 4.26 -8.89 -14.47
CA GLY A 161 4.18 -7.45 -14.31
C GLY A 161 5.34 -6.77 -15.01
N ASN A 162 5.46 -5.47 -14.78
CA ASN A 162 6.51 -4.63 -15.35
C ASN A 162 7.05 -3.69 -14.29
N LEU A 163 8.35 -3.48 -14.31
CA LEU A 163 9.06 -2.49 -13.53
C LEU A 163 9.81 -1.57 -14.48
N PHE A 164 9.42 -0.31 -14.56
CA PHE A 164 10.11 0.67 -15.38
C PHE A 164 11.13 1.42 -14.52
N PHE A 165 12.39 1.39 -14.92
CA PHE A 165 13.49 2.18 -14.34
C PHE A 165 14.62 2.31 -15.38
N ASP A 166 15.55 3.23 -15.18
CA ASP A 166 16.65 3.52 -16.10
C ASP A 166 16.17 3.69 -17.56
N GLY A 167 14.98 4.32 -17.72
CA GLY A 167 14.39 4.62 -19.03
C GLY A 167 13.86 3.40 -19.80
N LYS A 168 13.76 2.24 -19.19
CA LYS A 168 13.34 0.97 -19.82
C LYS A 168 12.27 0.26 -19.01
N ASP A 169 11.45 -0.50 -19.70
CA ASP A 169 10.47 -1.41 -19.11
C ASP A 169 11.11 -2.80 -18.95
N HIS A 170 11.17 -3.29 -17.71
CA HIS A 170 11.70 -4.59 -17.35
C HIS A 170 10.52 -5.49 -16.95
N GLY A 171 10.38 -6.64 -17.64
CA GLY A 171 9.39 -7.64 -17.26
C GLY A 171 9.72 -8.24 -15.90
N ILE A 172 8.69 -8.43 -15.08
CA ILE A 172 8.79 -9.19 -13.83
C ILE A 172 7.87 -10.40 -13.88
N GLU A 173 8.30 -11.50 -13.29
CA GLU A 173 7.50 -12.71 -13.13
C GLU A 173 7.41 -13.04 -11.63
N PHE A 174 6.18 -13.25 -11.16
CA PHE A 174 5.94 -13.57 -9.76
C PHE A 174 6.29 -15.02 -9.48
N TYR A 175 7.37 -15.24 -8.76
CA TYR A 175 7.87 -16.55 -8.41
C TYR A 175 7.09 -17.20 -7.29
N ALA A 176 6.90 -16.50 -6.19
CA ALA A 176 6.30 -17.02 -4.98
C ALA A 176 5.43 -15.99 -4.28
N LEU A 177 4.40 -16.47 -3.59
CA LEU A 177 3.65 -15.72 -2.60
C LEU A 177 3.99 -16.25 -1.22
N MET A 178 4.31 -15.35 -0.31
CA MET A 178 4.61 -15.66 1.09
C MET A 178 3.73 -14.85 2.03
N GLN A 179 3.55 -15.36 3.23
CA GLN A 179 3.03 -14.61 4.36
C GLN A 179 4.00 -14.78 5.52
N VAL A 180 4.67 -13.71 5.90
CA VAL A 180 5.70 -13.70 6.93
C VAL A 180 5.38 -12.67 8.00
N ASP A 181 6.02 -12.81 9.16
CA ASP A 181 5.97 -11.80 10.22
C ASP A 181 6.71 -10.53 9.75
N ALA A 182 6.17 -9.35 10.05
CA ALA A 182 6.78 -8.06 9.70
C ALA A 182 8.17 -7.83 10.34
N TYR A 183 8.52 -8.61 11.35
CA TYR A 183 9.83 -8.61 12.01
C TYR A 183 10.75 -9.76 11.55
N ASN A 184 10.46 -10.41 10.43
CA ASN A 184 11.32 -11.44 9.86
C ASN A 184 12.60 -10.79 9.30
N GLU A 185 13.67 -10.80 10.11
CA GLU A 185 14.94 -10.15 9.78
C GLU A 185 15.62 -10.74 8.54
N THR A 186 15.36 -12.01 8.20
CA THR A 186 15.95 -12.65 7.01
C THR A 186 15.28 -12.16 5.73
N ILE A 187 13.95 -12.10 5.70
CA ILE A 187 13.18 -11.68 4.50
C ILE A 187 13.34 -10.18 4.23
N PHE A 188 13.45 -9.36 5.27
CA PHE A 188 13.60 -7.90 5.14
C PHE A 188 15.07 -7.42 5.19
N ASN A 189 16.03 -8.33 5.02
CA ASN A 189 17.45 -8.00 4.96
C ASN A 189 17.86 -7.68 3.52
N VAL A 190 18.15 -6.43 3.24
CA VAL A 190 18.67 -5.98 1.92
C VAL A 190 20.18 -6.19 1.76
N CYS A 191 20.92 -6.48 2.87
CA CYS A 191 22.36 -6.67 2.86
C CYS A 191 22.72 -8.16 2.67
N LEU A 192 22.37 -8.74 1.53
CA LEU A 192 22.64 -10.15 1.21
C LEU A 192 23.96 -10.30 0.42
N ASP A 193 25.07 -9.86 1.01
CA ASP A 193 26.36 -9.78 0.33
C ASP A 193 27.13 -11.10 0.29
N THR A 194 26.78 -12.08 1.15
CA THR A 194 27.46 -13.37 1.23
C THR A 194 26.64 -14.50 0.63
N PRO A 195 27.28 -15.55 0.07
CA PRO A 195 26.56 -16.74 -0.43
C PRO A 195 25.70 -17.40 0.66
N GLU A 196 26.20 -17.41 1.90
CA GLU A 196 25.49 -17.99 3.04
C GLU A 196 24.20 -17.24 3.35
N ALA A 197 24.24 -15.88 3.38
CA ALA A 197 23.07 -15.04 3.61
C ALA A 197 22.01 -15.22 2.49
N LYS A 198 22.46 -15.33 1.23
CA LYS A 198 21.58 -15.60 0.10
C LYS A 198 20.92 -16.97 0.20
N GLN A 199 21.68 -17.98 0.61
CA GLN A 199 21.14 -19.33 0.79
C GLN A 199 20.13 -19.38 1.95
N GLU A 200 20.42 -18.72 3.06
CA GLU A 200 19.48 -18.60 4.19
C GLU A 200 18.18 -17.90 3.76
N TYR A 201 18.30 -16.83 3.02
CA TYR A 201 17.17 -16.10 2.45
C TYR A 201 16.28 -16.99 1.54
N LEU A 202 16.90 -17.76 0.63
CA LEU A 202 16.17 -18.68 -0.23
C LEU A 202 15.49 -19.80 0.58
N GLN A 203 16.15 -20.29 1.61
CA GLN A 203 15.56 -21.28 2.51
C GLN A 203 14.38 -20.70 3.28
N GLU A 204 14.45 -19.42 3.69
CA GLU A 204 13.35 -18.75 4.37
C GLU A 204 12.15 -18.54 3.46
N ILE A 205 12.37 -18.28 2.16
CA ILE A 205 11.28 -18.31 1.17
C ILE A 205 10.60 -19.68 1.14
N GLU A 206 11.38 -20.76 1.03
CA GLU A 206 10.83 -22.12 0.98
C GLU A 206 10.05 -22.50 2.25
N ASN A 207 10.46 -21.99 3.41
CA ASN A 207 9.79 -22.26 4.69
C ASN A 207 8.43 -21.55 4.82
N ASN A 208 8.25 -20.39 4.17
CA ASN A 208 7.09 -19.52 4.35
C ASN A 208 6.20 -19.40 3.11
N VAL A 209 6.54 -20.06 2.02
CA VAL A 209 5.79 -19.97 0.76
C VAL A 209 4.38 -20.55 0.90
N LEU A 210 3.39 -19.80 0.43
CA LEU A 210 2.01 -20.26 0.26
C LEU A 210 1.82 -20.91 -1.11
N TYR A 211 2.28 -20.22 -2.15
CA TYR A 211 2.25 -20.69 -3.54
C TYR A 211 3.57 -20.34 -4.22
N LYS A 212 4.06 -21.24 -5.05
CA LYS A 212 5.32 -21.09 -5.80
C LYS A 212 5.16 -21.64 -7.21
N ARG A 213 5.73 -20.95 -8.20
CA ARG A 213 5.85 -21.47 -9.55
C ARG A 213 7.07 -22.40 -9.66
N ASP A 214 6.96 -23.40 -10.52
CA ASP A 214 8.07 -24.31 -10.80
C ASP A 214 9.08 -23.61 -11.74
N MET A 215 9.92 -22.79 -11.12
CA MET A 215 11.01 -22.07 -11.76
C MET A 215 12.32 -22.55 -11.12
N ASN A 216 13.27 -23.02 -11.93
CA ASN A 216 14.61 -23.34 -11.44
C ASN A 216 15.39 -22.04 -11.21
N ILE A 217 15.12 -21.36 -10.08
CA ILE A 217 15.84 -20.15 -9.71
C ILE A 217 17.16 -20.54 -9.07
N THR A 218 18.27 -20.11 -9.69
CA THR A 218 19.63 -20.25 -9.17
C THR A 218 20.09 -18.94 -8.55
N GLU A 219 21.18 -18.97 -7.75
CA GLU A 219 21.80 -17.75 -7.20
C GLU A 219 22.19 -16.73 -8.29
N ASP A 220 22.52 -17.20 -9.50
CA ASP A 220 22.86 -16.33 -10.62
C ASP A 220 21.62 -15.73 -11.29
N ASP A 221 20.50 -16.41 -11.28
CA ASP A 221 19.22 -15.92 -11.81
C ASP A 221 18.68 -14.77 -10.94
N LEU A 222 18.87 -14.81 -9.62
CA LEU A 222 18.44 -13.77 -8.70
C LEU A 222 19.16 -12.43 -8.88
N LYS A 223 20.30 -12.40 -9.56
CA LYS A 223 20.94 -11.14 -10.00
C LYS A 223 20.14 -10.40 -11.08
N CYS A 224 19.17 -11.05 -11.70
CA CYS A 224 18.33 -10.52 -12.77
C CYS A 224 16.86 -10.38 -12.37
N TYR A 225 16.45 -10.92 -11.20
CA TYR A 225 15.06 -10.91 -10.76
C TYR A 225 14.88 -9.89 -9.63
N ASN A 226 14.26 -8.77 -9.99
CA ASN A 226 13.79 -7.80 -9.01
C ASN A 226 12.62 -8.39 -8.25
N LYS A 227 12.76 -8.52 -6.94
CA LYS A 227 11.73 -9.05 -6.07
C LYS A 227 10.85 -7.93 -5.56
N VAL A 228 9.57 -8.04 -5.85
CA VAL A 228 8.54 -7.25 -5.18
C VAL A 228 8.13 -8.00 -3.91
N VAL A 229 8.63 -7.57 -2.77
CA VAL A 229 8.13 -7.97 -1.47
C VAL A 229 7.11 -6.92 -1.05
N THR A 230 5.88 -7.31 -0.97
CA THR A 230 4.83 -6.46 -0.43
C THR A 230 4.69 -6.73 1.05
N GLU A 231 5.05 -5.77 1.87
CA GLU A 231 4.65 -5.78 3.26
C GLU A 231 3.15 -5.47 3.32
N VAL A 232 2.35 -6.46 3.67
CA VAL A 232 1.01 -6.24 4.19
C VAL A 232 1.19 -5.87 5.67
N ALA A 233 1.56 -4.63 5.92
CA ALA A 233 1.61 -4.11 7.27
C ALA A 233 0.17 -3.95 7.77
N ASN A 234 -0.37 -4.99 8.39
CA ASN A 234 -1.49 -4.86 9.31
C ASN A 234 -0.99 -4.13 10.57
N LYS A 235 -0.77 -2.82 10.47
CA LYS A 235 -0.75 -1.92 11.61
C LYS A 235 -1.97 -1.02 11.50
N ILE A 236 -3.04 -1.43 12.13
CA ILE A 236 -4.11 -0.57 12.62
C ILE A 236 -3.71 -0.08 14.00
#